data_13f2b4200abc2d86b5a9bbbdd82c80a9
#
_entry.id   13f2b4200abc2d86b5a9bbbdd82c80a9
#
_cell.length_a   1.000
_cell.length_b   1.000
_cell.length_c   1.000
_cell.angle_alpha   90.00
_cell.angle_beta   90.00
_cell.angle_gamma   90.00
#
_symmetry.space_group_name_H-M   'P 1'
#
loop_
_entity.id
_entity.type
_entity.pdbx_description
1 polymer ?
#
loop_
_entity_poly.entity_id
_entity_poly.type
_entity_poly.pdbx_seq_one_letter_code
_entity_poly.pdbx_strand_id
1 'polypeptide(L)'
;MRVLIVDDQESFRAAAREVIRATEGFEIAGEAGTGEDSVEAARQLRPDLVLMDVNLPGIDGIEASRRIRSERAEVVVFLLSTYDQAEFESRMGKSGASTFIPKGIFGPGSLVDAWQKLAG
;
A
#
# COMPACT_ATOMS: atom_id res chain seq x y z
N MET A 1 12.94 -0.67 6.79
CA MET A 1 11.49 -0.59 6.53
C MET A 1 11.12 -1.53 5.40
N ARG A 2 10.38 -2.57 5.70
CA ARG A 2 10.02 -3.61 4.74
C ARG A 2 8.66 -3.30 4.11
N VAL A 3 8.59 -3.32 2.78
CA VAL A 3 7.42 -2.87 2.03
C VAL A 3 6.86 -4.01 1.19
N LEU A 4 5.54 -4.24 1.29
CA LEU A 4 4.80 -5.12 0.41
C LEU A 4 4.09 -4.27 -0.64
N ILE A 5 4.32 -4.58 -1.92
CA ILE A 5 3.71 -3.85 -3.03
C ILE A 5 2.54 -4.68 -3.58
N VAL A 6 1.34 -4.09 -3.60
CA VAL A 6 0.14 -4.79 -4.05
C VAL A 6 -0.54 -4.03 -5.19
N ASP A 7 -0.52 -4.61 -6.38
CA ASP A 7 -1.14 -4.06 -7.58
C ASP A 7 -1.29 -5.18 -8.59
N ASP A 8 -2.39 -5.21 -9.33
CA ASP A 8 -2.61 -6.23 -10.34
C ASP A 8 -1.85 -5.97 -11.65
N GLN A 9 -1.31 -4.76 -11.82
CA GLN A 9 -0.55 -4.38 -13.01
C GLN A 9 0.94 -4.51 -12.75
N GLU A 10 1.60 -5.39 -13.50
CA GLU A 10 3.05 -5.59 -13.38
C GLU A 10 3.82 -4.29 -13.67
N SER A 11 3.34 -3.48 -14.60
CA SER A 11 4.01 -2.21 -14.92
C SER A 11 4.07 -1.27 -13.73
N PHE A 12 3.00 -1.21 -12.94
CA PHE A 12 3.02 -0.37 -11.73
C PHE A 12 3.88 -0.99 -10.63
N ARG A 13 3.82 -2.32 -10.46
CA ARG A 13 4.70 -2.97 -9.48
C ARG A 13 6.17 -2.71 -9.79
N ALA A 14 6.55 -2.76 -11.08
CA ALA A 14 7.91 -2.46 -11.50
C ALA A 14 8.31 -1.02 -11.16
N ALA A 15 7.42 -0.06 -11.44
CA ALA A 15 7.66 1.34 -11.09
C ALA A 15 7.79 1.52 -9.58
N ALA A 16 6.93 0.87 -8.81
CA ALA A 16 6.98 0.95 -7.35
C ALA A 16 8.27 0.34 -6.79
N ARG A 17 8.74 -0.77 -7.37
CA ARG A 17 10.04 -1.35 -6.97
C ARG A 17 11.16 -0.34 -7.10
N GLU A 18 11.20 0.39 -8.21
CA GLU A 18 12.24 1.40 -8.43
C GLU A 18 12.14 2.54 -7.41
N VAL A 19 10.92 2.95 -7.07
CA VAL A 19 10.72 3.97 -6.04
C VAL A 19 11.26 3.50 -4.69
N ILE A 20 10.94 2.26 -4.29
CA ILE A 20 11.40 1.72 -3.01
C ILE A 20 12.92 1.62 -3.00
N ARG A 21 13.53 1.12 -4.09
CA ARG A 21 14.99 0.98 -4.18
C ARG A 21 15.69 2.33 -4.13
N ALA A 22 15.06 3.38 -4.65
CA ALA A 22 15.63 4.73 -4.67
C ALA A 22 15.42 5.47 -3.35
N THR A 23 14.66 4.92 -2.42
CA THR A 23 14.31 5.59 -1.17
C THR A 23 15.07 4.96 -0.02
N GLU A 24 16.00 5.72 0.56
CA GLU A 24 16.82 5.24 1.67
C GLU A 24 15.94 4.83 2.86
N GLY A 25 16.28 3.70 3.46
CA GLY A 25 15.55 3.19 4.61
C GLY A 25 14.40 2.27 4.28
N PHE A 26 14.07 2.11 2.99
CA PHE A 26 13.00 1.22 2.53
C PHE A 26 13.56 0.06 1.73
N GLU A 27 12.98 -1.13 1.91
CA GLU A 27 13.35 -2.31 1.14
C GLU A 27 12.09 -3.10 0.77
N ILE A 28 12.19 -3.88 -0.30
CA ILE A 28 11.06 -4.67 -0.78
C ILE A 28 10.98 -5.97 -0.01
N ALA A 29 9.84 -6.20 0.68
CA ALA A 29 9.57 -7.48 1.33
C ALA A 29 8.95 -8.48 0.34
N GLY A 30 8.12 -8.00 -0.58
CA GLY A 30 7.49 -8.84 -1.58
C GLY A 30 6.45 -8.07 -2.38
N GLU A 31 5.72 -8.81 -3.22
CA GLU A 31 4.68 -8.27 -4.10
C GLU A 31 3.49 -9.21 -4.16
N ALA A 32 2.32 -8.65 -4.42
CA ALA A 32 1.11 -9.43 -4.64
C ALA A 32 0.27 -8.77 -5.74
N GLY A 33 -0.47 -9.58 -6.50
CA GLY A 33 -1.29 -9.11 -7.61
C GLY A 33 -2.79 -9.11 -7.34
N THR A 34 -3.23 -9.65 -6.21
CA THR A 34 -4.64 -9.69 -5.81
C THR A 34 -4.78 -9.33 -4.36
N GLY A 35 -6.01 -8.96 -3.95
CA GLY A 35 -6.28 -8.65 -2.55
C GLY A 35 -6.08 -9.87 -1.65
N GLU A 36 -6.55 -11.04 -2.10
CA GLU A 36 -6.41 -12.29 -1.34
C GLU A 36 -4.93 -12.65 -1.13
N ASP A 37 -4.14 -12.56 -2.20
CA ASP A 37 -2.71 -12.85 -2.11
C ASP A 37 -1.99 -11.85 -1.20
N SER A 38 -2.45 -10.59 -1.17
CA SER A 38 -1.85 -9.58 -0.31
C SER A 38 -2.06 -9.89 1.17
N VAL A 39 -3.24 -10.40 1.53
CA VAL A 39 -3.52 -10.79 2.91
C VAL A 39 -2.59 -11.92 3.34
N GLU A 40 -2.43 -12.93 2.49
CA GLU A 40 -1.54 -14.06 2.76
C GLU A 40 -0.07 -13.63 2.81
N ALA A 41 0.35 -12.78 1.85
CA ALA A 41 1.71 -12.27 1.84
C ALA A 41 2.03 -11.46 3.10
N ALA A 42 1.08 -10.67 3.57
CA ALA A 42 1.26 -9.88 4.79
C ALA A 42 1.45 -10.79 6.02
N ARG A 43 0.74 -11.91 6.07
CA ARG A 43 0.91 -12.89 7.15
C ARG A 43 2.31 -13.50 7.14
N GLN A 44 2.80 -13.86 5.97
CA GLN A 44 4.09 -14.56 5.82
C GLN A 44 5.27 -13.62 5.92
N LEU A 45 5.19 -12.47 5.28
CA LEU A 45 6.33 -11.56 5.13
C LEU A 45 6.43 -10.52 6.26
N ARG A 46 5.33 -10.26 6.94
CA ARG A 46 5.26 -9.28 8.04
C ARG A 46 5.87 -7.94 7.66
N PRO A 47 5.32 -7.28 6.63
CA PRO A 47 5.85 -5.97 6.21
C PRO A 47 5.55 -4.90 7.25
N ASP A 48 6.34 -3.83 7.22
CA ASP A 48 6.08 -2.65 8.02
C ASP A 48 5.08 -1.73 7.32
N LEU A 49 5.12 -1.72 5.99
CA LEU A 49 4.30 -0.87 5.14
C LEU A 49 3.74 -1.68 3.99
N VAL A 50 2.46 -1.49 3.68
CA VAL A 50 1.83 -2.06 2.50
C VAL A 50 1.42 -0.92 1.58
N LEU A 51 1.87 -0.96 0.32
CA LEU A 51 1.40 -0.07 -0.74
C LEU A 51 0.28 -0.82 -1.45
N MET A 52 -0.96 -0.37 -1.25
CA MET A 52 -2.14 -1.13 -1.64
C MET A 52 -2.94 -0.40 -2.72
N ASP A 53 -2.99 -1.00 -3.93
CA ASP A 53 -3.89 -0.52 -4.97
C ASP A 53 -5.34 -0.73 -4.50
N VAL A 54 -6.18 0.27 -4.69
CA VAL A 54 -7.59 0.18 -4.34
C VAL A 54 -8.34 -0.76 -5.29
N ASN A 55 -8.02 -0.72 -6.58
CA ASN A 55 -8.74 -1.49 -7.61
C ASN A 55 -8.05 -2.81 -7.91
N LEU A 56 -8.41 -3.83 -7.15
CA LEU A 56 -7.87 -5.17 -7.32
C LEU A 56 -8.98 -6.14 -7.74
N PRO A 57 -8.62 -7.23 -8.46
CA PRO A 57 -9.60 -8.29 -8.72
C PRO A 57 -9.90 -9.05 -7.42
N GLY A 58 -11.11 -9.61 -7.32
CA GLY A 58 -11.54 -10.29 -6.11
C GLY A 58 -11.91 -9.29 -5.02
N ILE A 59 -11.37 -9.43 -3.82
CA ILE A 59 -11.54 -8.40 -2.81
C ILE A 59 -10.72 -7.17 -3.22
N ASP A 60 -11.29 -5.97 -3.04
CA ASP A 60 -10.59 -4.75 -3.40
C ASP A 60 -9.52 -4.39 -2.35
N GLY A 61 -8.75 -3.34 -2.64
CA GLY A 61 -7.67 -2.93 -1.74
C GLY A 61 -8.16 -2.43 -0.39
N ILE A 62 -9.38 -1.88 -0.33
CA ILE A 62 -9.95 -1.40 0.93
C ILE A 62 -10.28 -2.58 1.83
N GLU A 63 -10.92 -3.62 1.30
CA GLU A 63 -11.22 -4.82 2.08
C GLU A 63 -9.94 -5.58 2.46
N ALA A 64 -8.98 -5.68 1.53
CA ALA A 64 -7.69 -6.32 1.84
C ALA A 64 -6.97 -5.58 2.97
N SER A 65 -6.95 -4.25 2.93
CA SER A 65 -6.34 -3.42 3.98
C SER A 65 -7.02 -3.65 5.33
N ARG A 66 -8.35 -3.71 5.32
CA ARG A 66 -9.11 -3.98 6.56
C ARG A 66 -8.70 -5.33 7.17
N ARG A 67 -8.59 -6.36 6.33
CA ARG A 67 -8.20 -7.71 6.80
C ARG A 67 -6.78 -7.74 7.33
N ILE A 68 -5.86 -7.11 6.62
CA ILE A 68 -4.45 -7.05 7.07
C ILE A 68 -4.35 -6.33 8.41
N ARG A 69 -5.02 -5.19 8.54
CA ARG A 69 -4.98 -4.39 9.76
C ARG A 69 -5.69 -5.08 10.93
N SER A 70 -6.72 -5.87 10.65
CA SER A 70 -7.42 -6.60 11.72
C SER A 70 -6.54 -7.69 12.34
N GLU A 71 -5.60 -8.24 11.57
CA GLU A 71 -4.68 -9.26 12.06
C GLU A 71 -3.43 -8.66 12.70
N ARG A 72 -2.96 -7.52 12.18
CA ARG A 72 -1.76 -6.84 12.68
C ARG A 72 -1.97 -5.33 12.62
N ALA A 73 -2.42 -4.77 13.74
CA ALA A 73 -2.77 -3.35 13.81
C ALA A 73 -1.57 -2.40 13.61
N GLU A 74 -0.35 -2.88 13.81
CA GLU A 74 0.86 -2.07 13.65
C GLU A 74 1.31 -1.90 12.20
N VAL A 75 0.75 -2.68 11.27
CA VAL A 75 1.09 -2.53 9.85
C VAL A 75 0.52 -1.23 9.31
N VAL A 76 1.34 -0.44 8.65
CA VAL A 76 0.91 0.79 8.01
C VAL A 76 0.47 0.48 6.58
N VAL A 77 -0.67 1.01 6.16
CA VAL A 77 -1.16 0.84 4.79
C VAL A 77 -1.31 2.21 4.13
N PHE A 78 -0.69 2.37 2.95
CA PHE A 78 -0.92 3.52 2.08
C PHE A 78 -1.74 3.03 0.89
N LEU A 79 -2.93 3.61 0.69
CA LEU A 79 -3.75 3.29 -0.47
C LEU A 79 -3.27 4.08 -1.68
N LEU A 80 -3.21 3.41 -2.82
CA LEU A 80 -2.82 4.01 -4.09
C LEU A 80 -3.95 3.81 -5.10
N SER A 81 -4.27 4.85 -5.86
CA SER A 81 -5.31 4.75 -6.89
C SER A 81 -5.12 5.80 -7.97
N THR A 82 -5.62 5.49 -9.16
CA THR A 82 -5.73 6.47 -10.25
C THR A 82 -6.95 7.37 -10.08
N TYR A 83 -7.85 7.00 -9.15
CA TYR A 83 -9.07 7.77 -8.90
C TYR A 83 -8.81 8.98 -8.01
N ASP A 84 -9.77 9.90 -8.01
CA ASP A 84 -9.71 11.07 -7.15
C ASP A 84 -9.87 10.65 -5.68
N GLN A 85 -9.08 11.28 -4.81
CA GLN A 85 -9.12 11.03 -3.37
C GLN A 85 -10.55 11.23 -2.80
N ALA A 86 -11.28 12.22 -3.29
CA ALA A 86 -12.63 12.52 -2.81
C ALA A 86 -13.59 11.34 -2.96
N GLU A 87 -13.41 10.52 -4.01
CA GLU A 87 -14.27 9.34 -4.23
C GLU A 87 -14.07 8.28 -3.16
N PHE A 88 -12.88 8.22 -2.55
CA PHE A 88 -12.53 7.17 -1.61
C PHE A 88 -12.45 7.63 -0.16
N GLU A 89 -12.56 8.93 0.11
CA GLU A 89 -12.43 9.43 1.48
C GLU A 89 -13.39 8.74 2.45
N SER A 90 -14.64 8.56 2.05
CA SER A 90 -15.63 7.90 2.90
C SER A 90 -15.32 6.42 3.13
N ARG A 91 -14.60 5.79 2.20
CA ARG A 91 -14.25 4.37 2.27
C ARG A 91 -12.92 4.12 2.97
N MET A 92 -12.03 5.12 2.98
CA MET A 92 -10.70 4.99 3.58
C MET A 92 -10.76 4.65 5.06
N GLY A 93 -11.69 5.25 5.80
CA GLY A 93 -11.83 4.98 7.23
C GLY A 93 -12.13 3.52 7.54
N LYS A 94 -12.78 2.81 6.61
CA LYS A 94 -13.11 1.40 6.78
C LYS A 94 -11.92 0.49 6.49
N SER A 95 -10.92 0.97 5.77
CA SER A 95 -9.74 0.20 5.43
C SER A 95 -8.71 0.12 6.55
N GLY A 96 -8.71 1.09 7.44
CA GLY A 96 -7.64 1.26 8.41
C GLY A 96 -6.37 1.84 7.82
N ALA A 97 -6.42 2.32 6.55
CA ALA A 97 -5.26 2.90 5.91
C ALA A 97 -4.88 4.24 6.54
N SER A 98 -3.58 4.52 6.57
CA SER A 98 -3.04 5.75 7.16
C SER A 98 -3.14 6.93 6.20
N THR A 99 -3.01 6.70 4.91
CA THR A 99 -3.09 7.76 3.91
C THR A 99 -3.43 7.20 2.54
N PHE A 100 -3.75 8.11 1.64
CA PHE A 100 -4.03 7.85 0.24
C PHE A 100 -3.02 8.64 -0.59
N ILE A 101 -2.40 7.98 -1.58
CA ILE A 101 -1.47 8.64 -2.51
C ILE A 101 -1.97 8.38 -3.93
N PRO A 102 -2.30 9.44 -4.70
CA PRO A 102 -2.63 9.24 -6.11
C PRO A 102 -1.44 8.60 -6.84
N LYS A 103 -1.71 7.61 -7.69
CA LYS A 103 -0.64 6.91 -8.42
C LYS A 103 0.21 7.86 -9.28
N GLY A 104 -0.42 8.92 -9.81
CA GLY A 104 0.28 9.88 -10.65
C GLY A 104 1.38 10.67 -9.98
N ILE A 105 1.34 10.77 -8.65
CA ILE A 105 2.36 11.50 -7.88
C ILE A 105 3.20 10.58 -7.01
N PHE A 106 2.98 9.26 -7.09
CA PHE A 106 3.75 8.34 -6.27
C PHE A 106 5.21 8.31 -6.70
N GLY A 107 6.10 8.58 -5.77
CA GLY A 107 7.53 8.60 -5.99
C GLY A 107 8.25 8.66 -4.66
N PRO A 108 9.61 8.76 -4.65
CA PRO A 108 10.35 8.78 -3.39
C PRO A 108 9.94 9.94 -2.48
N GLY A 109 9.68 11.12 -3.05
CA GLY A 109 9.28 12.29 -2.26
C GLY A 109 7.94 12.11 -1.59
N SER A 110 6.91 11.66 -2.32
CA SER A 110 5.58 11.46 -1.74
C SER A 110 5.57 10.34 -0.71
N LEU A 111 6.37 9.28 -0.95
CA LEU A 111 6.50 8.17 -0.01
C LEU A 111 7.11 8.64 1.31
N VAL A 112 8.22 9.36 1.24
CA VAL A 112 8.91 9.87 2.44
C VAL A 112 8.02 10.85 3.18
N ASP A 113 7.37 11.78 2.47
CA ASP A 113 6.46 12.74 3.09
C ASP A 113 5.34 12.06 3.86
N ALA A 114 4.70 11.06 3.24
CA ALA A 114 3.62 10.33 3.87
C ALA A 114 4.10 9.60 5.12
N TRP A 115 5.27 8.98 5.04
CA TRP A 115 5.85 8.26 6.18
C TRP A 115 6.20 9.21 7.32
N GLN A 116 6.82 10.34 7.01
CA GLN A 116 7.23 11.32 8.03
C GLN A 116 6.02 11.92 8.75
N LYS A 117 4.91 12.12 8.07
CA LYS A 117 3.70 12.63 8.70
C LYS A 117 3.14 11.67 9.74
N LEU A 118 3.34 10.37 9.58
CA LEU A 118 2.94 9.39 10.59
C LEU A 118 3.86 9.43 11.81
N ALA A 119 5.15 9.61 11.57
CA ALA A 119 6.15 9.65 12.65
C ALA A 119 6.14 10.97 13.41
N GLY A 120 5.70 12.00 12.74
CA GLY A 120 5.60 13.33 13.34
C GLY A 120 4.28 13.54 14.01
#